data_b73da96e42d45b0778ca86daf8638886
#
_entry.id   b73da96e42d45b0778ca86daf8638886
#
_cell.length_a   1.000
_cell.length_b   1.000
_cell.length_c   1.000
_cell.angle_alpha   90.00
_cell.angle_beta   90.00
_cell.angle_gamma   90.00
#
_symmetry.space_group_name_H-M   'P 1'
#
loop_
_entity.id
_entity.type
_entity.pdbx_description
1 polymer ?
#
loop_
_entity_poly.entity_id
_entity_poly.type
_entity_poly.pdbx_seq_one_letter_code
_entity_poly.pdbx_strand_id
1 'polypeptide(L)'
;MKTIALLLILIGSYSCQSQTNTTMSDNKANPLLCDPQTGTCEMPEAGSKTQAPDTTPGNKPVTIIYYTDPICSSCWGIEPQLRKLKLEYGDYFEIDYRMGGLLPNWSYNSGGISKPSDVAHHWDEASIHYEMPIDGDVWLEDPLDSSYPSCIAMKAAQLQDKDKAVAFMRIMREKLYLYKKNIAKWDNIAEAALLAGLDVIKLKADYDGPARKLFNDGLELARQLGVRGFPTFFFSDGQGGQLTVYGSKPYEAYERALLALYPEAKKKPVTSKQPLALFRIFPTLTAKECAIILDIPIGEALKALEKLHEEGKADKKAIRTGALYTVK
;
A
#
# COMPACT_ATOMS: atom_id res chain seq x y z
N MET A 1 65.19 -64.90 -7.73
CA MET A 1 65.18 -63.69 -6.89
C MET A 1 64.45 -62.63 -7.70
N LYS A 2 63.19 -62.34 -7.40
CA LYS A 2 62.32 -61.48 -8.11
C LYS A 2 62.16 -60.15 -7.34
N THR A 3 62.65 -59.05 -7.90
CA THR A 3 62.57 -57.71 -7.35
C THR A 3 61.20 -57.14 -7.67
N ILE A 4 60.42 -56.76 -6.69
CA ILE A 4 59.11 -56.09 -6.85
C ILE A 4 59.36 -54.59 -6.78
N ALA A 5 59.09 -53.91 -7.82
CA ALA A 5 59.09 -52.41 -7.90
C ALA A 5 57.77 -51.90 -7.39
N LEU A 6 57.78 -51.06 -6.36
CA LEU A 6 56.60 -50.42 -5.79
C LEU A 6 56.33 -49.11 -6.53
N LEU A 7 55.23 -49.01 -7.25
CA LEU A 7 54.81 -47.82 -7.97
C LEU A 7 53.94 -46.96 -7.04
N LEU A 8 54.48 -45.79 -6.64
CA LEU A 8 53.75 -44.80 -5.84
C LEU A 8 52.95 -43.94 -6.81
N ILE A 9 51.61 -44.06 -6.75
CA ILE A 9 50.69 -43.17 -7.47
C ILE A 9 50.41 -41.97 -6.58
N LEU A 10 50.90 -40.80 -6.99
CA LEU A 10 50.56 -39.49 -6.43
C LEU A 10 49.19 -39.08 -6.96
N ILE A 11 48.15 -39.15 -6.10
CA ILE A 11 46.84 -38.59 -6.42
C ILE A 11 46.89 -37.10 -6.10
N GLY A 12 47.00 -36.28 -7.13
CA GLY A 12 46.88 -34.87 -7.04
C GLY A 12 45.41 -34.47 -6.82
N SER A 13 45.10 -33.93 -5.65
CA SER A 13 43.79 -33.34 -5.33
C SER A 13 43.66 -32.01 -6.05
N TYR A 14 42.93 -31.98 -7.17
CA TYR A 14 42.47 -30.71 -7.74
C TYR A 14 41.36 -30.17 -6.88
N SER A 15 41.67 -29.19 -6.05
CA SER A 15 40.71 -28.35 -5.37
C SER A 15 40.09 -27.40 -6.38
N CYS A 16 38.86 -27.69 -6.81
CA CYS A 16 38.07 -26.80 -7.63
C CYS A 16 37.54 -25.68 -6.71
N GLN A 17 38.25 -24.56 -6.63
CA GLN A 17 37.74 -23.32 -6.05
C GLN A 17 36.71 -22.72 -7.02
N SER A 18 35.46 -23.01 -6.73
CA SER A 18 34.33 -22.30 -7.30
C SER A 18 34.39 -20.85 -6.78
N GLN A 19 34.94 -19.94 -7.57
CA GLN A 19 34.76 -18.51 -7.38
C GLN A 19 33.31 -18.18 -7.72
N THR A 20 32.47 -18.13 -6.70
CA THR A 20 31.19 -17.43 -6.80
C THR A 20 31.49 -15.94 -6.92
N ASN A 21 31.61 -15.46 -8.15
CA ASN A 21 31.46 -14.06 -8.43
C ASN A 21 30.02 -13.65 -8.08
N THR A 22 29.81 -13.30 -6.84
CA THR A 22 28.64 -12.53 -6.45
C THR A 22 28.89 -11.11 -6.95
N THR A 23 28.52 -10.85 -8.20
CA THR A 23 28.27 -9.48 -8.64
C THR A 23 27.11 -9.01 -7.76
N MET A 24 27.42 -8.25 -6.71
CA MET A 24 26.45 -7.35 -6.10
C MET A 24 25.99 -6.40 -7.23
N SER A 25 24.87 -6.72 -7.84
CA SER A 25 24.17 -5.75 -8.63
C SER A 25 23.73 -4.68 -7.64
N ASP A 26 24.25 -3.47 -7.80
CA ASP A 26 23.66 -2.25 -7.25
C ASP A 26 22.25 -2.07 -7.89
N ASN A 27 21.32 -2.92 -7.50
CA ASN A 27 19.90 -2.72 -7.75
C ASN A 27 19.46 -1.59 -6.81
N LYS A 28 19.69 -0.36 -7.25
CA LYS A 28 18.96 0.78 -6.72
C LYS A 28 17.49 0.49 -7.01
N ALA A 29 16.75 0.11 -5.99
CA ALA A 29 15.35 -0.24 -6.11
C ALA A 29 14.56 0.93 -6.69
N ASN A 30 13.74 0.64 -7.69
CA ASN A 30 12.87 1.64 -8.31
C ASN A 30 11.57 1.75 -7.52
N PRO A 31 11.19 2.93 -7.03
CA PRO A 31 9.99 3.13 -6.22
C PRO A 31 8.68 2.78 -6.95
N LEU A 32 8.69 2.75 -8.28
CA LEU A 32 7.51 2.40 -9.07
C LEU A 32 7.41 0.90 -9.35
N LEU A 33 8.49 0.13 -9.09
CA LEU A 33 8.49 -1.32 -9.10
C LEU A 33 8.12 -1.81 -7.70
N CYS A 34 6.87 -2.22 -7.54
CA CYS A 34 6.49 -2.95 -6.35
C CYS A 34 7.02 -4.37 -6.46
N ASP A 35 7.97 -4.74 -5.60
CA ASP A 35 8.48 -6.09 -5.54
C ASP A 35 7.40 -7.04 -4.96
N PRO A 36 6.87 -7.99 -5.73
CA PRO A 36 5.86 -8.93 -5.26
C PRO A 36 6.36 -9.83 -4.14
N GLN A 37 7.68 -10.11 -4.04
CA GLN A 37 8.25 -10.99 -3.01
C GLN A 37 8.32 -10.29 -1.65
N THR A 38 8.71 -9.02 -1.62
CA THR A 38 8.74 -8.21 -0.41
C THR A 38 7.40 -7.53 -0.13
N GLY A 39 6.56 -7.38 -1.15
CA GLY A 39 5.29 -6.67 -1.09
C GLY A 39 5.46 -5.16 -0.88
N THR A 40 6.57 -4.58 -1.34
CA THR A 40 6.90 -3.17 -1.12
C THR A 40 7.17 -2.43 -2.42
N CYS A 41 6.76 -1.16 -2.46
CA CYS A 41 7.25 -0.18 -3.42
C CYS A 41 8.34 0.64 -2.71
N GLU A 42 9.59 0.55 -3.14
CA GLU A 42 10.71 1.17 -2.42
C GLU A 42 10.87 2.66 -2.74
N MET A 43 11.43 3.40 -1.78
CA MET A 43 11.75 4.82 -1.95
C MET A 43 13.13 5.02 -2.63
N PRO A 44 13.32 6.11 -3.41
CA PRO A 44 14.59 6.42 -4.07
C PRO A 44 15.79 6.57 -3.14
N GLU A 45 15.56 7.05 -1.92
CA GLU A 45 16.60 7.30 -0.91
C GLU A 45 16.19 6.66 0.42
N ALA A 46 16.87 5.57 0.80
CA ALA A 46 16.66 4.92 2.09
C ALA A 46 17.56 5.54 3.17
N GLY A 47 16.97 6.01 4.26
CA GLY A 47 17.69 6.48 5.45
C GLY A 47 18.27 5.33 6.30
N SER A 48 19.18 5.65 7.23
CA SER A 48 19.69 4.70 8.21
C SER A 48 18.60 4.34 9.23
N LYS A 49 18.68 3.12 9.77
CA LYS A 49 17.71 2.62 10.76
C LYS A 49 17.69 3.49 12.02
N THR A 50 16.56 4.09 12.30
CA THR A 50 16.24 4.72 13.58
C THR A 50 15.02 4.05 14.20
N GLN A 51 14.91 4.13 15.51
CA GLN A 51 13.76 3.65 16.27
C GLN A 51 12.49 4.41 15.84
N ALA A 52 11.33 3.75 15.84
CA ALA A 52 10.05 4.42 15.58
C ALA A 52 9.89 5.65 16.49
N PRO A 53 9.21 6.71 16.05
CA PRO A 53 9.07 7.92 16.86
C PRO A 53 8.27 7.61 18.10
N ASP A 54 8.63 8.30 19.19
CA ASP A 54 7.77 8.38 20.35
C ASP A 54 6.46 9.08 19.92
N THR A 55 5.42 8.28 19.73
CA THR A 55 4.11 8.81 19.32
C THR A 55 3.45 9.38 20.57
N THR A 56 3.02 10.63 20.51
CA THR A 56 2.09 11.14 21.53
C THR A 56 0.91 10.18 21.63
N PRO A 57 0.57 9.67 22.84
CA PRO A 57 -0.56 8.77 22.98
C PRO A 57 -1.81 9.42 22.39
N GLY A 58 -2.42 8.71 21.43
CA GLY A 58 -3.71 9.09 20.89
C GLY A 58 -4.84 8.81 21.90
N ASN A 59 -6.07 9.02 21.48
CA ASN A 59 -7.25 8.70 22.31
C ASN A 59 -7.48 7.18 22.44
N LYS A 60 -6.70 6.35 21.74
CA LYS A 60 -6.81 4.88 21.72
C LYS A 60 -5.51 4.22 22.17
N PRO A 61 -5.58 2.99 22.70
CA PRO A 61 -4.42 2.27 23.25
C PRO A 61 -3.24 2.14 22.31
N VAL A 62 -3.49 1.99 20.98
CA VAL A 62 -2.44 1.81 19.98
C VAL A 62 -2.53 2.91 18.92
N THR A 63 -1.41 3.52 18.60
CA THR A 63 -1.26 4.42 17.46
C THR A 63 -0.50 3.69 16.35
N ILE A 64 -1.01 3.75 15.12
CA ILE A 64 -0.38 3.17 13.94
C ILE A 64 0.02 4.32 13.02
N ILE A 65 1.33 4.56 12.85
CA ILE A 65 1.81 5.44 11.80
C ILE A 65 1.90 4.62 10.51
N TYR A 66 1.13 5.01 9.50
CA TYR A 66 1.08 4.33 8.22
C TYR A 66 1.67 5.22 7.12
N TYR A 67 2.89 4.86 6.68
CA TYR A 67 3.49 5.45 5.50
C TYR A 67 2.94 4.80 4.25
N THR A 68 2.38 5.63 3.38
CA THR A 68 1.65 5.23 2.16
C THR A 68 1.81 6.30 1.07
N ASP A 69 1.33 5.98 -0.13
CA ASP A 69 1.22 6.93 -1.23
C ASP A 69 -0.07 6.65 -2.03
N PRO A 70 -0.77 7.66 -2.53
CA PRO A 70 -1.98 7.44 -3.34
C PRO A 70 -1.78 6.57 -4.57
N ILE A 71 -0.56 6.61 -5.18
CA ILE A 71 -0.22 5.80 -6.37
C ILE A 71 0.47 4.46 -6.05
N CYS A 72 0.62 4.11 -4.78
CA CYS A 72 1.29 2.87 -4.38
C CYS A 72 0.36 1.66 -4.58
N SER A 73 0.65 0.80 -5.57
CA SER A 73 -0.15 -0.40 -5.85
C SER A 73 -0.14 -1.43 -4.72
N SER A 74 1.00 -1.60 -4.02
CA SER A 74 1.07 -2.44 -2.80
C SER A 74 0.19 -1.90 -1.68
N CYS A 75 0.09 -0.57 -1.55
CA CYS A 75 -0.78 0.07 -0.58
C CYS A 75 -2.28 -0.08 -0.93
N TRP A 76 -2.61 -0.14 -2.23
CA TRP A 76 -3.93 -0.53 -2.69
C TRP A 76 -4.19 -2.01 -2.41
N GLY A 77 -3.20 -2.86 -2.61
CA GLY A 77 -3.26 -4.30 -2.37
C GLY A 77 -3.58 -4.70 -0.94
N ILE A 78 -3.23 -3.86 0.07
CA ILE A 78 -3.50 -4.15 1.49
C ILE A 78 -4.76 -3.46 2.04
N GLU A 79 -5.51 -2.73 1.23
CA GLU A 79 -6.79 -2.14 1.66
C GLU A 79 -7.74 -3.17 2.30
N PRO A 80 -7.90 -4.41 1.76
CA PRO A 80 -8.74 -5.43 2.37
C PRO A 80 -8.36 -5.73 3.83
N GLN A 81 -7.07 -5.86 4.11
CA GLN A 81 -6.54 -6.17 5.44
C GLN A 81 -6.80 -5.01 6.42
N LEU A 82 -6.58 -3.77 5.98
CA LEU A 82 -6.81 -2.59 6.81
C LEU A 82 -8.29 -2.39 7.12
N ARG A 83 -9.16 -2.60 6.14
CA ARG A 83 -10.61 -2.55 6.33
C ARG A 83 -11.08 -3.60 7.34
N LYS A 84 -10.57 -4.84 7.22
CA LYS A 84 -10.87 -5.89 8.18
C LYS A 84 -10.38 -5.53 9.59
N LEU A 85 -9.13 -5.09 9.73
CA LEU A 85 -8.56 -4.70 11.01
C LEU A 85 -9.37 -3.58 11.67
N LYS A 86 -9.80 -2.57 10.89
CA LYS A 86 -10.63 -1.47 11.38
C LYS A 86 -12.02 -1.94 11.82
N LEU A 87 -12.63 -2.91 11.14
CA LEU A 87 -13.91 -3.50 11.54
C LEU A 87 -13.81 -4.30 12.83
N GLU A 88 -12.76 -5.12 12.95
CA GLU A 88 -12.63 -6.07 14.05
C GLU A 88 -12.03 -5.43 15.32
N TYR A 89 -11.14 -4.44 15.18
CA TYR A 89 -10.36 -3.87 16.28
C TYR A 89 -10.30 -2.33 16.31
N GLY A 90 -11.11 -1.67 15.49
CA GLY A 90 -11.01 -0.21 15.32
C GLY A 90 -11.24 0.63 16.57
N ASP A 91 -11.77 0.07 17.66
CA ASP A 91 -11.89 0.77 18.94
C ASP A 91 -10.55 0.91 19.68
N TYR A 92 -9.55 0.08 19.34
CA TYR A 92 -8.30 -0.03 20.07
C TYR A 92 -7.13 0.67 19.40
N PHE A 93 -7.29 1.16 18.16
CA PHE A 93 -6.23 1.86 17.47
C PHE A 93 -6.73 3.05 16.65
N GLU A 94 -5.83 3.98 16.40
CA GLU A 94 -5.99 5.02 15.40
C GLU A 94 -4.84 4.95 14.38
N ILE A 95 -5.10 5.41 13.14
CA ILE A 95 -4.09 5.44 12.09
C ILE A 95 -3.73 6.88 11.76
N ASP A 96 -2.44 7.22 11.89
CA ASP A 96 -1.86 8.44 11.37
C ASP A 96 -1.29 8.18 9.97
N TYR A 97 -2.03 8.62 8.94
CA TYR A 97 -1.62 8.45 7.55
C TYR A 97 -0.55 9.47 7.17
N ARG A 98 0.63 8.97 6.79
CA ARG A 98 1.76 9.76 6.32
C ARG A 98 2.01 9.50 4.84
N MET A 99 2.15 10.58 4.08
CA MET A 99 2.40 10.50 2.64
C MET A 99 3.89 10.40 2.38
N GLY A 100 4.28 9.42 1.55
CA GLY A 100 5.68 9.08 1.33
C GLY A 100 6.31 9.68 0.07
N GLY A 101 5.52 10.17 -0.89
CA GLY A 101 6.05 10.80 -2.11
C GLY A 101 6.80 9.82 -3.01
N LEU A 102 6.15 8.73 -3.40
CA LEU A 102 6.72 7.61 -4.15
C LEU A 102 7.36 8.02 -5.48
N LEU A 103 6.75 8.97 -6.19
CA LEU A 103 7.26 9.50 -7.46
C LEU A 103 7.47 11.02 -7.34
N PRO A 104 8.70 11.47 -7.01
CA PRO A 104 9.02 12.90 -7.01
C PRO A 104 8.92 13.50 -8.41
N ASN A 105 9.52 12.86 -9.40
CA ASN A 105 9.51 13.22 -10.81
C ASN A 105 10.17 12.08 -11.63
N TRP A 106 10.23 12.23 -12.97
CA TRP A 106 10.80 11.23 -13.88
C TRP A 106 12.32 11.34 -14.08
N SER A 107 13.03 12.19 -13.36
CA SER A 107 14.51 12.18 -13.40
C SER A 107 15.12 10.97 -12.72
N TYR A 108 14.32 10.24 -11.94
CA TYR A 108 14.69 9.01 -11.28
C TYR A 108 14.40 7.82 -12.20
N ASN A 109 15.42 7.13 -12.65
CA ASN A 109 15.34 5.95 -13.53
C ASN A 109 16.23 4.84 -13.00
N SER A 110 15.64 3.73 -12.61
CA SER A 110 16.34 2.51 -12.22
C SER A 110 15.43 1.29 -12.39
N GLY A 111 16.00 0.10 -12.31
CA GLY A 111 15.23 -1.15 -12.33
C GLY A 111 14.40 -1.36 -13.62
N GLY A 112 14.83 -0.78 -14.75
CA GLY A 112 14.13 -0.93 -16.04
C GLY A 112 12.97 0.05 -16.26
N ILE A 113 12.65 0.93 -15.29
CA ILE A 113 11.64 1.99 -15.46
C ILE A 113 12.34 3.33 -15.69
N SER A 114 12.04 3.95 -16.81
CA SER A 114 12.59 5.27 -17.20
C SER A 114 11.53 6.25 -17.67
N LYS A 115 10.33 5.78 -17.95
CA LYS A 115 9.21 6.55 -18.48
C LYS A 115 7.87 5.93 -18.03
N PRO A 116 6.76 6.67 -18.10
CA PRO A 116 5.44 6.20 -17.68
C PRO A 116 5.01 4.87 -18.28
N SER A 117 5.25 4.65 -19.58
CA SER A 117 4.83 3.42 -20.25
C SER A 117 5.48 2.15 -19.68
N ASP A 118 6.63 2.27 -19.03
CA ASP A 118 7.30 1.11 -18.41
C ASP A 118 6.55 0.63 -17.17
N VAL A 119 5.75 1.50 -16.53
CA VAL A 119 4.97 1.19 -15.32
C VAL A 119 3.70 0.41 -15.62
N ALA A 120 3.09 0.61 -16.81
CA ALA A 120 1.78 0.06 -17.13
C ALA A 120 1.69 -1.45 -16.92
N HIS A 121 2.65 -2.20 -17.48
CA HIS A 121 2.71 -3.66 -17.35
C HIS A 121 2.91 -4.11 -15.90
N HIS A 122 3.76 -3.43 -15.12
CA HIS A 122 3.98 -3.77 -13.71
C HIS A 122 2.73 -3.57 -12.86
N TRP A 123 1.87 -2.60 -13.20
CA TRP A 123 0.60 -2.41 -12.51
C TRP A 123 -0.41 -3.51 -12.85
N ASP A 124 -0.41 -4.03 -14.06
CA ASP A 124 -1.21 -5.19 -14.41
C ASP A 124 -0.75 -6.45 -13.63
N GLU A 125 0.56 -6.65 -13.52
CA GLU A 125 1.13 -7.72 -12.70
C GLU A 125 0.78 -7.55 -11.20
N ALA A 126 0.88 -6.33 -10.68
CA ALA A 126 0.49 -6.01 -9.30
C ALA A 126 -1.00 -6.29 -9.06
N SER A 127 -1.87 -5.99 -10.04
CA SER A 127 -3.29 -6.32 -9.96
C SER A 127 -3.54 -7.82 -9.80
N ILE A 128 -2.84 -8.64 -10.58
CA ILE A 128 -2.93 -10.11 -10.49
C ILE A 128 -2.38 -10.59 -9.14
N HIS A 129 -1.23 -10.07 -8.72
CA HIS A 129 -0.58 -10.47 -7.48
C HIS A 129 -1.42 -10.17 -6.23
N TYR A 130 -2.00 -8.97 -6.15
CA TYR A 130 -2.83 -8.56 -5.01
C TYR A 130 -4.29 -8.97 -5.14
N GLU A 131 -4.71 -9.46 -6.30
CA GLU A 131 -6.12 -9.73 -6.62
C GLU A 131 -7.02 -8.49 -6.40
N MET A 132 -6.42 -7.31 -6.52
CA MET A 132 -7.10 -6.01 -6.45
C MET A 132 -7.10 -5.36 -7.83
N PRO A 133 -8.24 -4.84 -8.33
CA PRO A 133 -8.33 -4.33 -9.68
C PRO A 133 -7.45 -3.09 -9.87
N ILE A 134 -6.53 -3.13 -10.83
CA ILE A 134 -5.67 -2.03 -11.27
C ILE A 134 -5.63 -2.05 -12.80
N ASP A 135 -5.93 -0.93 -13.44
CA ASP A 135 -5.75 -0.72 -14.86
C ASP A 135 -4.47 0.09 -15.09
N GLY A 136 -3.42 -0.59 -15.56
CA GLY A 136 -2.12 0.03 -15.81
C GLY A 136 -2.12 1.03 -16.97
N ASP A 137 -3.15 1.02 -17.82
CA ASP A 137 -3.22 1.86 -19.01
C ASP A 137 -3.29 3.37 -18.69
N VAL A 138 -3.55 3.77 -17.43
CA VAL A 138 -3.42 5.18 -17.01
C VAL A 138 -2.03 5.73 -17.33
N TRP A 139 -0.99 4.91 -17.24
CA TRP A 139 0.38 5.28 -17.56
C TRP A 139 0.64 5.46 -19.06
N LEU A 140 -0.25 4.96 -19.90
CA LEU A 140 -0.22 5.12 -21.37
C LEU A 140 -1.12 6.28 -21.84
N GLU A 141 -2.27 6.47 -21.18
CA GLU A 141 -3.33 7.39 -21.64
C GLU A 141 -3.25 8.79 -20.98
N ASP A 142 -2.99 8.82 -19.65
CA ASP A 142 -2.95 10.05 -18.85
C ASP A 142 -1.92 9.93 -17.70
N PRO A 143 -0.61 9.78 -18.02
CA PRO A 143 0.41 9.50 -17.04
C PRO A 143 0.60 10.63 -16.02
N LEU A 144 1.01 10.26 -14.81
CA LEU A 144 1.39 11.20 -13.77
C LEU A 144 2.87 11.59 -13.93
N ASP A 145 3.17 12.88 -13.77
CA ASP A 145 4.55 13.38 -13.69
C ASP A 145 5.13 13.25 -12.28
N SER A 146 4.26 13.22 -11.27
CA SER A 146 4.63 13.15 -9.86
C SER A 146 3.46 12.66 -9.00
N SER A 147 3.75 11.98 -7.88
CA SER A 147 2.74 11.70 -6.84
C SER A 147 2.59 12.82 -5.82
N TYR A 148 3.50 13.80 -5.82
CA TYR A 148 3.50 14.89 -4.84
C TYR A 148 2.20 15.69 -4.80
N PRO A 149 1.55 16.05 -5.94
CA PRO A 149 0.28 16.76 -5.90
C PRO A 149 -0.80 16.01 -5.11
N SER A 150 -0.95 14.72 -5.35
CA SER A 150 -1.93 13.89 -4.64
C SER A 150 -1.57 13.70 -3.15
N CYS A 151 -0.28 13.61 -2.82
CA CYS A 151 0.20 13.54 -1.44
C CYS A 151 -0.07 14.84 -0.67
N ILE A 152 0.19 16.01 -1.29
CA ILE A 152 -0.09 17.33 -0.70
C ILE A 152 -1.60 17.51 -0.52
N ALA A 153 -2.41 17.11 -1.51
CA ALA A 153 -3.86 17.16 -1.41
C ALA A 153 -4.40 16.31 -0.25
N MET A 154 -3.82 15.13 -0.02
CA MET A 154 -4.15 14.31 1.15
C MET A 154 -3.84 15.02 2.48
N LYS A 155 -2.71 15.74 2.57
CA LYS A 155 -2.38 16.56 3.77
C LYS A 155 -3.36 17.72 3.93
N ALA A 156 -3.77 18.37 2.85
CA ALA A 156 -4.79 19.42 2.88
C ALA A 156 -6.17 18.87 3.33
N ALA A 157 -6.54 17.68 2.87
CA ALA A 157 -7.77 17.02 3.31
C ALA A 157 -7.75 16.70 4.82
N GLN A 158 -6.61 16.23 5.35
CA GLN A 158 -6.42 15.95 6.78
C GLN A 158 -6.55 17.20 7.67
N LEU A 159 -6.26 18.39 7.16
CA LEU A 159 -6.47 19.65 7.86
C LEU A 159 -7.94 20.02 8.03
N GLN A 160 -8.81 19.47 7.21
CA GLN A 160 -10.24 19.66 7.34
C GLN A 160 -10.87 18.60 8.26
N ASP A 161 -10.66 17.32 7.91
CA ASP A 161 -11.28 16.18 8.58
C ASP A 161 -10.50 14.91 8.26
N LYS A 162 -10.03 14.21 9.29
CA LYS A 162 -9.21 12.99 9.12
C LYS A 162 -10.00 11.82 8.50
N ASP A 163 -11.27 11.65 8.86
CA ASP A 163 -12.09 10.55 8.34
C ASP A 163 -12.48 10.81 6.88
N LYS A 164 -12.86 12.05 6.55
CA LYS A 164 -13.10 12.44 5.15
C LYS A 164 -11.85 12.36 4.30
N ALA A 165 -10.67 12.64 4.86
CA ALA A 165 -9.41 12.46 4.16
C ALA A 165 -9.13 11.00 3.79
N VAL A 166 -9.51 10.03 4.65
CA VAL A 166 -9.42 8.60 4.31
C VAL A 166 -10.37 8.25 3.17
N ALA A 167 -11.61 8.76 3.20
CA ALA A 167 -12.56 8.59 2.09
C ALA A 167 -12.04 9.24 0.80
N PHE A 168 -11.47 10.45 0.89
CA PHE A 168 -10.84 11.15 -0.22
C PHE A 168 -9.70 10.34 -0.85
N MET A 169 -8.80 9.77 -0.04
CA MET A 169 -7.73 8.93 -0.54
C MET A 169 -8.28 7.68 -1.26
N ARG A 170 -9.33 7.07 -0.71
CA ARG A 170 -10.01 5.94 -1.37
C ARG A 170 -10.54 6.33 -2.74
N ILE A 171 -11.24 7.44 -2.85
CA ILE A 171 -11.80 7.94 -4.10
C ILE A 171 -10.69 8.27 -5.11
N MET A 172 -9.60 8.90 -4.67
CA MET A 172 -8.44 9.14 -5.55
C MET A 172 -7.85 7.85 -6.10
N ARG A 173 -7.68 6.82 -5.26
CA ARG A 173 -7.19 5.50 -5.70
C ARG A 173 -8.15 4.84 -6.69
N GLU A 174 -9.44 4.88 -6.45
CA GLU A 174 -10.45 4.38 -7.41
C GLU A 174 -10.37 5.12 -8.75
N LYS A 175 -10.29 6.46 -8.72
CA LYS A 175 -10.12 7.27 -9.94
C LYS A 175 -8.87 6.86 -10.72
N LEU A 176 -7.76 6.66 -10.04
CA LEU A 176 -6.50 6.28 -10.65
C LEU A 176 -6.53 4.85 -11.20
N TYR A 177 -6.84 3.88 -10.34
CA TYR A 177 -6.70 2.45 -10.66
C TYR A 177 -7.81 1.88 -11.54
N LEU A 178 -9.03 2.47 -11.48
CA LEU A 178 -10.17 1.90 -12.21
C LEU A 178 -10.74 2.83 -13.29
N TYR A 179 -10.52 4.14 -13.15
CA TYR A 179 -11.04 5.11 -14.11
C TYR A 179 -9.94 5.78 -14.94
N LYS A 180 -8.67 5.40 -14.74
CA LYS A 180 -7.50 5.92 -15.47
C LYS A 180 -7.40 7.44 -15.42
N LYS A 181 -7.70 8.04 -14.27
CA LYS A 181 -7.64 9.48 -14.07
C LYS A 181 -6.33 9.87 -13.38
N ASN A 182 -5.63 10.83 -13.96
CA ASN A 182 -4.41 11.38 -13.38
C ASN A 182 -4.74 12.21 -12.13
N ILE A 183 -4.53 11.65 -10.95
CA ILE A 183 -4.81 12.26 -9.64
C ILE A 183 -3.78 13.32 -9.23
N ALA A 184 -2.80 13.64 -10.07
CA ALA A 184 -1.94 14.81 -9.89
C ALA A 184 -2.58 16.08 -10.46
N LYS A 185 -3.60 15.97 -11.32
CA LYS A 185 -4.33 17.09 -11.90
C LYS A 185 -5.36 17.62 -10.92
N TRP A 186 -5.39 18.95 -10.76
CA TRP A 186 -6.27 19.60 -9.79
C TRP A 186 -7.75 19.25 -9.98
N ASP A 187 -8.25 19.20 -11.21
CA ASP A 187 -9.66 18.89 -11.49
C ASP A 187 -10.06 17.52 -10.91
N ASN A 188 -9.21 16.50 -11.04
CA ASN A 188 -9.46 15.17 -10.48
C ASN A 188 -9.36 15.17 -8.94
N ILE A 189 -8.46 15.98 -8.37
CA ILE A 189 -8.34 16.19 -6.92
C ILE A 189 -9.60 16.87 -6.39
N ALA A 190 -10.05 17.96 -7.04
CA ALA A 190 -11.23 18.71 -6.63
C ALA A 190 -12.51 17.87 -6.69
N GLU A 191 -12.68 17.09 -7.74
CA GLU A 191 -13.82 16.17 -7.87
C GLU A 191 -13.80 15.10 -6.77
N ALA A 192 -12.63 14.50 -6.48
CA ALA A 192 -12.50 13.52 -5.39
C ALA A 192 -12.82 14.15 -4.02
N ALA A 193 -12.40 15.39 -3.80
CA ALA A 193 -12.69 16.12 -2.57
C ALA A 193 -14.19 16.40 -2.39
N LEU A 194 -14.85 16.81 -3.46
CA LEU A 194 -16.30 17.01 -3.44
C LEU A 194 -17.05 15.72 -3.10
N LEU A 195 -16.67 14.61 -3.72
CA LEU A 195 -17.25 13.28 -3.46
C LEU A 195 -16.99 12.81 -2.03
N ALA A 196 -15.86 13.20 -1.43
CA ALA A 196 -15.53 12.91 -0.03
C ALA A 196 -16.22 13.84 0.97
N GLY A 197 -16.99 14.85 0.51
CA GLY A 197 -17.65 15.84 1.35
C GLY A 197 -16.70 16.86 1.98
N LEU A 198 -15.56 17.14 1.33
CA LEU A 198 -14.61 18.18 1.71
C LEU A 198 -14.99 19.51 1.05
N ASP A 199 -14.63 20.62 1.70
CA ASP A 199 -14.69 21.94 1.10
C ASP A 199 -13.54 22.13 0.10
N VAL A 200 -13.87 22.21 -1.18
CA VAL A 200 -12.88 22.30 -2.29
C VAL A 200 -12.12 23.63 -2.25
N ILE A 201 -12.76 24.74 -1.84
CA ILE A 201 -12.12 26.07 -1.75
C ILE A 201 -11.08 26.05 -0.63
N LYS A 202 -11.47 25.54 0.55
CA LYS A 202 -10.56 25.37 1.67
C LYS A 202 -9.44 24.37 1.33
N LEU A 203 -9.75 23.27 0.64
CA LEU A 203 -8.75 22.31 0.20
C LEU A 203 -7.69 22.98 -0.67
N LYS A 204 -8.11 23.86 -1.61
CA LYS A 204 -7.18 24.57 -2.49
C LYS A 204 -6.28 25.52 -1.72
N ALA A 205 -6.84 26.28 -0.79
CA ALA A 205 -6.07 27.19 0.06
C ALA A 205 -5.04 26.43 0.93
N ASP A 206 -5.46 25.33 1.55
CA ASP A 206 -4.57 24.49 2.35
C ASP A 206 -3.51 23.79 1.49
N TYR A 207 -3.88 23.34 0.28
CA TYR A 207 -2.96 22.71 -0.70
C TYR A 207 -1.87 23.69 -1.18
N ASP A 208 -2.21 24.93 -1.48
CA ASP A 208 -1.24 25.96 -1.88
C ASP A 208 -0.42 26.51 -0.69
N GLY A 209 -0.90 26.32 0.52
CA GLY A 209 -0.35 26.82 1.76
C GLY A 209 0.24 25.73 2.66
N PRO A 210 -0.34 25.50 3.87
CA PRO A 210 0.29 24.72 4.94
C PRO A 210 0.49 23.24 4.61
N ALA A 211 -0.30 22.65 3.73
CA ALA A 211 -0.19 21.22 3.42
C ALA A 211 1.16 20.84 2.80
N ARG A 212 1.79 21.75 2.03
CA ARG A 212 3.13 21.53 1.45
C ARG A 212 4.19 21.34 2.53
N LYS A 213 4.17 22.19 3.54
CA LYS A 213 5.09 22.07 4.67
C LYS A 213 4.87 20.77 5.43
N LEU A 214 3.61 20.44 5.74
CA LEU A 214 3.26 19.19 6.44
C LEU A 214 3.67 17.94 5.67
N PHE A 215 3.58 17.97 4.34
CA PHE A 215 4.06 16.90 3.49
C PHE A 215 5.59 16.76 3.58
N ASN A 216 6.33 17.87 3.45
CA ASN A 216 7.79 17.87 3.55
C ASN A 216 8.29 17.44 4.94
N ASP A 217 7.64 17.88 6.01
CA ASP A 217 7.93 17.43 7.38
C ASP A 217 7.72 15.90 7.51
N GLY A 218 6.68 15.37 6.82
CA GLY A 218 6.43 13.93 6.73
C GLY A 218 7.52 13.15 6.00
N LEU A 219 8.06 13.69 4.90
CA LEU A 219 9.18 13.10 4.17
C LEU A 219 10.47 13.10 5.00
N GLU A 220 10.73 14.19 5.73
CA GLU A 220 11.89 14.27 6.64
C GLU A 220 11.78 13.23 7.76
N LEU A 221 10.62 13.12 8.39
CA LEU A 221 10.37 12.10 9.41
C LEU A 221 10.52 10.67 8.82
N ALA A 222 10.05 10.42 7.60
CA ALA A 222 10.23 9.13 6.95
C ALA A 222 11.71 8.75 6.82
N ARG A 223 12.57 9.72 6.45
CA ARG A 223 14.03 9.51 6.37
C ARG A 223 14.64 9.22 7.75
N GLN A 224 14.24 9.96 8.77
CA GLN A 224 14.71 9.74 10.15
C GLN A 224 14.32 8.37 10.70
N LEU A 225 13.13 7.88 10.34
CA LEU A 225 12.61 6.57 10.74
C LEU A 225 13.15 5.41 9.88
N GLY A 226 13.94 5.71 8.86
CA GLY A 226 14.48 4.71 7.95
C GLY A 226 13.38 4.01 7.12
N VAL A 227 12.30 4.72 6.77
CA VAL A 227 11.28 4.22 5.85
C VAL A 227 11.92 4.04 4.48
N ARG A 228 11.92 2.80 3.98
CA ARG A 228 12.55 2.43 2.71
C ARG A 228 11.55 2.21 1.58
N GLY A 229 10.28 2.04 1.91
CA GLY A 229 9.24 1.77 0.93
C GLY A 229 7.85 1.70 1.56
N PHE A 230 6.86 1.42 0.73
CA PHE A 230 5.45 1.40 1.14
C PHE A 230 4.78 0.08 0.75
N PRO A 231 3.81 -0.36 1.55
CA PRO A 231 3.35 0.18 2.83
C PRO A 231 4.37 -0.05 3.96
N THR A 232 4.49 0.89 4.92
CA THR A 232 5.23 0.71 6.17
C THR A 232 4.36 1.16 7.34
N PHE A 233 4.26 0.31 8.35
CA PHE A 233 3.46 0.56 9.55
C PHE A 233 4.34 0.51 10.79
N PHE A 234 4.26 1.55 11.60
CA PHE A 234 4.82 1.56 12.95
C PHE A 234 3.66 1.54 13.94
N PHE A 235 3.56 0.46 14.70
CA PHE A 235 2.62 0.32 15.80
C PHE A 235 3.29 0.76 17.09
N SER A 236 2.59 1.53 17.92
CA SER A 236 3.08 1.99 19.23
C SER A 236 1.98 2.01 20.27
N ASP A 237 2.29 1.58 21.50
CA ASP A 237 1.41 1.68 22.66
C ASP A 237 1.57 3.00 23.43
N GLY A 238 2.50 3.88 22.99
CA GLY A 238 2.84 5.13 23.69
C GLY A 238 3.56 4.95 25.03
N GLN A 239 3.95 3.71 25.39
CA GLN A 239 4.63 3.36 26.65
C GLN A 239 6.00 2.73 26.41
N GLY A 240 6.50 2.83 25.16
CA GLY A 240 7.80 2.27 24.76
C GLY A 240 7.68 0.96 23.96
N GLY A 241 6.52 0.35 23.88
CA GLY A 241 6.24 -0.78 23.01
C GLY A 241 6.12 -0.33 21.55
N GLN A 242 6.92 -0.90 20.66
CA GLN A 242 6.93 -0.54 19.23
C GLN A 242 7.15 -1.78 18.35
N LEU A 243 6.37 -1.88 17.28
CA LEU A 243 6.49 -2.95 16.27
C LEU A 243 6.38 -2.36 14.87
N THR A 244 7.13 -2.92 13.93
CA THR A 244 7.10 -2.51 12.52
C THR A 244 6.56 -3.64 11.65
N VAL A 245 5.58 -3.33 10.81
CA VAL A 245 5.14 -4.19 9.70
C VAL A 245 5.53 -3.51 8.40
N TYR A 246 6.46 -4.14 7.67
CA TYR A 246 7.02 -3.61 6.43
C TYR A 246 6.52 -4.43 5.23
N GLY A 247 6.04 -3.73 4.20
CA GLY A 247 5.51 -4.32 3.00
C GLY A 247 4.07 -4.85 3.15
N SER A 248 3.53 -5.32 2.04
CA SER A 248 2.24 -6.00 2.03
C SER A 248 2.35 -7.34 2.77
N LYS A 249 1.53 -7.52 3.78
CA LYS A 249 1.50 -8.75 4.60
C LYS A 249 0.07 -9.31 4.68
N PRO A 250 -0.09 -10.61 4.95
CA PRO A 250 -1.39 -11.18 5.30
C PRO A 250 -1.98 -10.49 6.54
N TYR A 251 -3.33 -10.56 6.66
CA TYR A 251 -4.09 -9.93 7.73
C TYR A 251 -3.52 -10.23 9.13
N GLU A 252 -3.11 -11.47 9.38
CA GLU A 252 -2.61 -11.96 10.66
C GLU A 252 -1.34 -11.23 11.13
N ALA A 253 -0.58 -10.64 10.22
CA ALA A 253 0.61 -9.87 10.61
C ALA A 253 0.24 -8.56 11.29
N TYR A 254 -0.81 -7.88 10.82
CA TYR A 254 -1.34 -6.64 11.41
C TYR A 254 -2.07 -6.94 12.72
N GLU A 255 -2.88 -8.00 12.76
CA GLU A 255 -3.57 -8.46 13.96
C GLU A 255 -2.58 -8.81 15.08
N ARG A 256 -1.53 -9.61 14.77
CA ARG A 256 -0.48 -9.96 15.74
C ARG A 256 0.27 -8.73 16.26
N ALA A 257 0.57 -7.76 15.41
CA ALA A 257 1.26 -6.53 15.84
C ALA A 257 0.41 -5.72 16.81
N LEU A 258 -0.90 -5.61 16.56
CA LEU A 258 -1.84 -4.96 17.46
C LEU A 258 -1.94 -5.68 18.81
N LEU A 259 -2.19 -7.01 18.77
CA LEU A 259 -2.38 -7.83 19.98
C LEU A 259 -1.11 -7.97 20.82
N ALA A 260 0.06 -7.89 20.22
CA ALA A 260 1.32 -7.89 20.95
C ALA A 260 1.53 -6.61 21.78
N LEU A 261 0.98 -5.46 21.35
CA LEU A 261 1.04 -4.20 22.08
C LEU A 261 -0.17 -4.00 23.00
N TYR A 262 -1.31 -4.57 22.65
CA TYR A 262 -2.53 -4.48 23.45
C TYR A 262 -3.27 -5.82 23.48
N PRO A 263 -2.82 -6.78 24.33
CA PRO A 263 -3.38 -8.15 24.41
C PRO A 263 -4.85 -8.21 24.83
N GLU A 264 -5.36 -7.16 25.47
CA GLU A 264 -6.74 -7.08 25.97
C GLU A 264 -7.75 -6.73 24.87
N ALA A 265 -7.28 -6.38 23.66
CA ALA A 265 -8.16 -6.08 22.55
C ALA A 265 -9.05 -7.28 22.19
N LYS A 266 -10.36 -7.04 22.15
CA LYS A 266 -11.34 -8.07 21.80
C LYS A 266 -11.82 -7.88 20.39
N LYS A 267 -11.70 -8.94 19.60
CA LYS A 267 -12.16 -8.98 18.21
C LYS A 267 -13.68 -8.81 18.15
N LYS A 268 -14.15 -7.81 17.42
CA LYS A 268 -15.57 -7.67 17.08
C LYS A 268 -15.91 -8.66 15.97
N PRO A 269 -16.93 -9.51 16.14
CA PRO A 269 -17.31 -10.43 15.08
C PRO A 269 -17.95 -9.69 13.90
N VAL A 270 -17.59 -10.07 12.69
CA VAL A 270 -18.34 -9.69 11.49
C VAL A 270 -19.63 -10.51 11.48
N THR A 271 -20.74 -9.88 11.83
CA THR A 271 -22.01 -10.56 12.13
C THR A 271 -22.72 -11.09 10.88
N SER A 272 -22.44 -10.56 9.71
CA SER A 272 -23.05 -10.99 8.45
C SER A 272 -21.98 -11.44 7.44
N LYS A 273 -22.16 -12.62 6.87
CA LYS A 273 -21.34 -13.14 5.77
C LYS A 273 -21.82 -12.69 4.38
N GLN A 274 -22.75 -11.74 4.31
CA GLN A 274 -23.30 -11.24 3.05
C GLN A 274 -22.62 -9.92 2.64
N PRO A 275 -22.10 -9.77 1.42
CA PRO A 275 -21.49 -8.53 0.94
C PRO A 275 -22.41 -7.31 1.04
N LEU A 276 -23.72 -7.49 0.89
CA LEU A 276 -24.70 -6.40 1.03
C LEU A 276 -24.63 -5.72 2.41
N ALA A 277 -24.30 -6.45 3.48
CA ALA A 277 -24.13 -5.86 4.81
C ALA A 277 -22.88 -4.96 4.89
N LEU A 278 -21.84 -5.27 4.14
CA LEU A 278 -20.61 -4.46 4.09
C LEU A 278 -20.82 -3.13 3.36
N PHE A 279 -21.75 -3.05 2.41
CA PHE A 279 -22.08 -1.79 1.72
C PHE A 279 -22.70 -0.73 2.63
N ARG A 280 -23.18 -1.12 3.82
CA ARG A 280 -23.61 -0.15 4.84
C ARG A 280 -22.44 0.60 5.47
N ILE A 281 -21.23 0.05 5.35
CA ILE A 281 -20.01 0.59 5.96
C ILE A 281 -19.08 1.14 4.87
N PHE A 282 -18.95 0.42 3.76
CA PHE A 282 -18.08 0.76 2.64
C PHE A 282 -18.92 1.00 1.39
N PRO A 283 -18.94 2.23 0.83
CA PRO A 283 -19.72 2.54 -0.37
C PRO A 283 -19.32 1.72 -1.58
N THR A 284 -18.05 1.29 -1.63
CA THR A 284 -17.46 0.52 -2.72
C THR A 284 -16.73 -0.71 -2.20
N LEU A 285 -16.81 -1.82 -2.94
CA LEU A 285 -16.16 -3.08 -2.62
C LEU A 285 -15.60 -3.76 -3.87
N THR A 286 -14.46 -4.41 -3.70
CA THR A 286 -13.90 -5.39 -4.63
C THR A 286 -14.18 -6.81 -4.13
N ALA A 287 -14.03 -7.83 -5.00
CA ALA A 287 -14.18 -9.23 -4.59
C ALA A 287 -13.15 -9.61 -3.52
N LYS A 288 -11.91 -9.09 -3.62
CA LYS A 288 -10.86 -9.34 -2.63
C LYS A 288 -11.19 -8.76 -1.26
N GLU A 289 -11.75 -7.55 -1.22
CA GLU A 289 -12.19 -6.94 0.04
C GLU A 289 -13.27 -7.76 0.72
N CYS A 290 -14.29 -8.18 -0.03
CA CYS A 290 -15.32 -9.06 0.49
C CYS A 290 -14.74 -10.37 1.01
N ALA A 291 -13.85 -11.01 0.25
CA ALA A 291 -13.25 -12.29 0.62
C ALA A 291 -12.48 -12.20 1.94
N ILE A 292 -11.60 -11.21 2.08
CA ILE A 292 -10.78 -11.00 3.28
C ILE A 292 -11.63 -10.62 4.49
N ILE A 293 -12.59 -9.70 4.33
CA ILE A 293 -13.42 -9.22 5.44
C ILE A 293 -14.38 -10.32 5.94
N LEU A 294 -14.93 -11.10 5.02
CA LEU A 294 -15.93 -12.13 5.35
C LEU A 294 -15.34 -13.50 5.65
N ASP A 295 -14.01 -13.67 5.50
CA ASP A 295 -13.33 -14.97 5.62
C ASP A 295 -13.97 -16.05 4.71
N ILE A 296 -14.13 -15.70 3.41
CA ILE A 296 -14.67 -16.60 2.38
C ILE A 296 -13.75 -16.66 1.16
N PRO A 297 -13.80 -17.72 0.34
CA PRO A 297 -13.06 -17.78 -0.90
C PRO A 297 -13.42 -16.63 -1.85
N ILE A 298 -12.41 -16.07 -2.57
CA ILE A 298 -12.63 -14.94 -3.48
C ILE A 298 -13.66 -15.24 -4.58
N GLY A 299 -13.72 -16.50 -5.03
CA GLY A 299 -14.73 -16.94 -6.00
C GLY A 299 -16.16 -16.88 -5.46
N GLU A 300 -16.37 -17.11 -4.16
CA GLU A 300 -17.69 -16.95 -3.51
C GLU A 300 -18.03 -15.48 -3.35
N ALA A 301 -17.07 -14.66 -2.93
CA ALA A 301 -17.23 -13.21 -2.82
C ALA A 301 -17.61 -12.59 -4.19
N LEU A 302 -16.93 -13.00 -5.25
CA LEU A 302 -17.21 -12.55 -6.61
C LEU A 302 -18.63 -12.93 -7.05
N LYS A 303 -19.04 -14.20 -6.87
CA LYS A 303 -20.39 -14.66 -7.21
C LYS A 303 -21.47 -13.88 -6.46
N ALA A 304 -21.25 -13.58 -5.18
CA ALA A 304 -22.20 -12.84 -4.37
C ALA A 304 -22.32 -11.37 -4.83
N LEU A 305 -21.22 -10.73 -5.22
CA LEU A 305 -21.22 -9.36 -5.76
C LEU A 305 -21.85 -9.29 -7.15
N GLU A 306 -21.57 -10.27 -8.04
CA GLU A 306 -22.23 -10.38 -9.36
C GLU A 306 -23.74 -10.51 -9.21
N LYS A 307 -24.20 -11.36 -8.27
CA LYS A 307 -25.63 -11.49 -7.99
C LYS A 307 -26.25 -10.17 -7.54
N LEU A 308 -25.58 -9.37 -6.69
CA LEU A 308 -26.08 -8.06 -6.30
C LEU A 308 -26.17 -7.09 -7.49
N HIS A 309 -25.23 -7.18 -8.43
CA HIS A 309 -25.27 -6.42 -9.66
C HIS A 309 -26.44 -6.84 -10.56
N GLU A 310 -26.61 -8.13 -10.79
CA GLU A 310 -27.73 -8.70 -11.58
C GLU A 310 -29.10 -8.35 -10.99
N GLU A 311 -29.20 -8.31 -9.66
CA GLU A 311 -30.41 -7.90 -8.93
C GLU A 311 -30.63 -6.36 -8.91
N GLY A 312 -29.71 -5.60 -9.55
CA GLY A 312 -29.80 -4.13 -9.59
C GLY A 312 -29.50 -3.41 -8.27
N LYS A 313 -28.94 -4.11 -7.27
CA LYS A 313 -28.59 -3.58 -5.93
C LYS A 313 -27.22 -2.93 -5.89
N ALA A 314 -26.35 -3.24 -6.86
CA ALA A 314 -25.04 -2.64 -6.98
C ALA A 314 -24.71 -2.33 -8.45
N ASP A 315 -24.02 -1.22 -8.69
CA ASP A 315 -23.38 -0.92 -9.96
C ASP A 315 -22.02 -1.60 -10.03
N LYS A 316 -21.57 -1.94 -11.25
CA LYS A 316 -20.29 -2.59 -11.51
C LYS A 316 -19.44 -1.78 -12.47
N LYS A 317 -18.25 -1.39 -12.04
CA LYS A 317 -17.19 -0.88 -12.92
C LYS A 317 -16.20 -2.02 -13.16
N ALA A 318 -16.29 -2.67 -14.32
CA ALA A 318 -15.36 -3.70 -14.74
C ALA A 318 -14.14 -3.10 -15.42
N ILE A 319 -12.97 -3.70 -15.18
CA ILE A 319 -11.71 -3.50 -15.91
C ILE A 319 -11.13 -4.87 -16.28
N ARG A 320 -10.03 -4.90 -17.02
CA ARG A 320 -9.40 -6.15 -17.50
C ARG A 320 -9.07 -7.12 -16.35
N THR A 321 -8.66 -6.61 -15.21
CA THR A 321 -8.12 -7.39 -14.07
C THR A 321 -9.09 -7.54 -12.89
N GLY A 322 -10.34 -7.10 -13.02
CA GLY A 322 -11.33 -7.22 -11.94
C GLY A 322 -12.44 -6.19 -12.02
N ALA A 323 -13.12 -5.96 -10.90
CA ALA A 323 -14.21 -5.00 -10.84
C ALA A 323 -14.35 -4.33 -9.46
N LEU A 324 -14.89 -3.10 -9.49
CA LEU A 324 -15.41 -2.39 -8.32
C LEU A 324 -16.92 -2.42 -8.36
N TYR A 325 -17.53 -2.69 -7.22
CA TYR A 325 -18.98 -2.67 -7.03
C TYR A 325 -19.34 -1.51 -6.12
N THR A 326 -20.36 -0.74 -6.51
CA THR A 326 -20.87 0.41 -5.75
C THR A 326 -22.32 0.18 -5.39
N VAL A 327 -22.71 0.36 -4.14
CA VAL A 327 -24.11 0.23 -3.71
C VAL A 327 -24.98 1.27 -4.39
N LYS A 328 -26.20 0.90 -4.74
CA LYS A 328 -27.24 1.83 -5.23
C LYS A 328 -28.07 2.42 -4.12
#